data_4c23fc8b0db51b95531d92e149f938e7
#
_entry.id   4c23fc8b0db51b95531d92e149f938e7
#
_cell.length_a   1.000
_cell.length_b   1.000
_cell.length_c   1.000
_cell.angle_alpha   90.00
_cell.angle_beta   90.00
_cell.angle_gamma   90.00
#
_symmetry.space_group_name_H-M   'P 1'
#
loop_
_entity.id
_entity.type
_entity.pdbx_description
1 polymer ?
#
loop_
_entity_poly.entity_id
_entity_poly.type
_entity_poly.pdbx_seq_one_letter_code
_entity_poly.pdbx_strand_id
1 'polypeptide(L)'
;MSKPESKNEFRASVHELGKVTVFYVPAHKLDHPKHARDSLTARQDIHEFLMSRYNAYTQTPTPVRGYWQAPDGEVFHDVMERFEVSFGSESEFDRLIDFLAQLCDRLDEQAIYVTRG
;
A
#
# COMPACT_ATOMS: atom_id res chain seq x y z
N MET A 1 -15.42 -12.35 -20.75
CA MET A 1 -15.51 -10.91 -20.95
C MET A 1 -15.16 -10.56 -22.38
N SER A 2 -16.00 -9.84 -23.04
CA SER A 2 -15.76 -9.47 -24.44
C SER A 2 -14.78 -8.29 -24.50
N LYS A 3 -13.88 -8.34 -25.47
CA LYS A 3 -13.01 -7.21 -25.76
C LYS A 3 -13.71 -6.22 -26.66
N PRO A 4 -13.37 -4.94 -26.57
CA PRO A 4 -13.90 -3.94 -27.49
C PRO A 4 -13.56 -4.31 -28.93
N GLU A 5 -14.54 -4.26 -29.80
CA GLU A 5 -14.34 -4.47 -31.22
C GLU A 5 -13.94 -3.16 -31.87
N SER A 6 -12.75 -2.71 -31.64
CA SER A 6 -12.28 -1.48 -32.25
C SER A 6 -10.94 -1.71 -32.92
N LYS A 7 -10.60 -0.82 -33.84
CA LYS A 7 -9.27 -0.80 -34.47
C LYS A 7 -8.15 -0.60 -33.44
N ASN A 8 -8.52 -0.23 -32.21
CA ASN A 8 -7.59 -0.01 -31.10
C ASN A 8 -7.58 -1.18 -30.12
N GLU A 9 -7.91 -2.38 -30.58
CA GLU A 9 -7.99 -3.56 -29.73
C GLU A 9 -6.70 -3.80 -28.95
N PHE A 10 -5.53 -3.63 -29.59
CA PHE A 10 -4.26 -3.75 -28.90
C PHE A 10 -4.06 -2.67 -27.83
N ARG A 11 -4.59 -1.47 -28.07
CA ARG A 11 -4.54 -0.40 -27.07
C ARG A 11 -5.48 -0.66 -25.93
N ALA A 12 -6.56 -1.38 -26.16
CA ALA A 12 -7.49 -1.77 -25.10
C ALA A 12 -6.85 -2.69 -24.07
N SER A 13 -5.75 -3.32 -24.42
CA SER A 13 -4.97 -4.16 -23.50
C SER A 13 -3.93 -3.38 -22.70
N VAL A 14 -3.76 -2.10 -23.00
CA VAL A 14 -2.83 -1.22 -22.31
C VAL A 14 -3.62 -0.15 -21.58
N HIS A 15 -3.44 -0.08 -20.27
CA HIS A 15 -4.19 0.82 -19.42
C HIS A 15 -3.25 1.71 -18.64
N GLU A 16 -3.51 3.00 -18.64
CA GLU A 16 -2.82 3.93 -17.75
C GLU A 16 -3.50 3.88 -16.38
N LEU A 17 -2.71 3.60 -15.34
CA LEU A 17 -3.23 3.41 -14.00
C LEU A 17 -3.24 4.69 -13.15
N GLY A 18 -2.69 5.78 -13.68
CA GLY A 18 -2.58 7.04 -12.95
C GLY A 18 -1.24 7.17 -12.24
N LYS A 19 -1.19 8.00 -11.21
CA LYS A 19 0.05 8.24 -10.48
C LYS A 19 0.30 7.13 -9.48
N VAL A 20 1.56 6.75 -9.36
CA VAL A 20 2.01 5.72 -8.43
C VAL A 20 2.09 6.29 -7.02
N THR A 21 1.55 5.54 -6.07
CA THR A 21 1.73 5.79 -4.64
C THR A 21 2.32 4.54 -4.01
N VAL A 22 3.39 4.71 -3.24
CA VAL A 22 4.09 3.62 -2.58
C VAL A 22 4.04 3.86 -1.08
N PHE A 23 3.77 2.80 -0.32
CA PHE A 23 3.87 2.85 1.13
C PHE A 23 4.52 1.57 1.66
N TYR A 24 5.06 1.66 2.87
CA TYR A 24 5.81 0.58 3.49
C TYR A 24 5.19 0.24 4.83
N VAL A 25 5.08 -1.06 5.11
CA VAL A 25 4.52 -1.55 6.39
C VAL A 25 5.50 -2.53 7.00
N PRO A 26 5.75 -2.45 8.33
CA PRO A 26 6.63 -3.41 9.00
C PRO A 26 6.18 -4.85 8.75
N ALA A 27 7.10 -5.66 8.21
CA ALA A 27 6.78 -7.00 7.76
C ALA A 27 6.28 -7.90 8.89
N HIS A 28 6.91 -7.78 10.08
CA HIS A 28 6.58 -8.63 11.22
C HIS A 28 5.19 -8.34 11.84
N LYS A 29 4.59 -7.20 11.52
CA LYS A 29 3.28 -6.83 12.05
C LYS A 29 2.13 -7.22 11.12
N LEU A 30 2.41 -7.48 9.86
CA LEU A 30 1.37 -7.72 8.87
C LEU A 30 0.49 -8.94 9.17
N ASP A 31 1.10 -10.02 9.67
CA ASP A 31 0.38 -11.25 9.94
C ASP A 31 0.25 -11.58 11.42
N HIS A 32 0.74 -10.69 12.29
CA HIS A 32 0.76 -10.95 13.72
C HIS A 32 -0.64 -10.85 14.32
N PRO A 33 -1.10 -11.87 15.06
CA PRO A 33 -2.46 -11.88 15.64
C PRO A 33 -2.75 -10.71 16.56
N LYS A 34 -1.75 -10.17 17.22
CA LYS A 34 -1.88 -9.01 18.10
C LYS A 34 -2.51 -7.81 17.39
N HIS A 35 -2.26 -7.68 16.10
CA HIS A 35 -2.73 -6.55 15.28
C HIS A 35 -3.95 -6.89 14.44
N ALA A 36 -4.51 -8.08 14.60
CA ALA A 36 -5.70 -8.47 13.87
C ALA A 36 -6.94 -7.75 14.42
N ARG A 37 -7.87 -7.42 13.53
CA ARG A 37 -9.17 -6.86 13.88
C ARG A 37 -10.25 -7.55 13.06
N ASP A 38 -11.39 -7.84 13.69
CA ASP A 38 -12.53 -8.49 13.04
C ASP A 38 -12.12 -9.74 12.27
N SER A 39 -11.22 -10.52 12.85
CA SER A 39 -10.67 -11.76 12.28
C SER A 39 -9.78 -11.52 11.06
N LEU A 40 -9.42 -10.28 10.75
CA LEU A 40 -8.52 -9.96 9.63
C LEU A 40 -7.16 -9.53 10.16
N THR A 41 -6.11 -10.12 9.60
CA THR A 41 -4.76 -9.60 9.83
C THR A 41 -4.61 -8.24 9.14
N ALA A 42 -3.57 -7.49 9.51
CA ALA A 42 -3.29 -6.23 8.83
C ALA A 42 -3.08 -6.45 7.32
N ARG A 43 -2.39 -7.53 6.93
CA ARG A 43 -2.20 -7.89 5.52
C ARG A 43 -3.54 -8.09 4.80
N GLN A 44 -4.43 -8.84 5.41
CA GLN A 44 -5.74 -9.11 4.81
C GLN A 44 -6.56 -7.83 4.67
N ASP A 45 -6.50 -6.95 5.66
CA ASP A 45 -7.23 -5.70 5.63
C ASP A 45 -6.68 -4.74 4.56
N ILE A 46 -5.36 -4.68 4.41
CA ILE A 46 -4.73 -3.92 3.32
C ILE A 46 -5.22 -4.46 1.97
N HIS A 47 -5.19 -5.77 1.79
CA HIS A 47 -5.65 -6.41 0.56
C HIS A 47 -7.11 -6.05 0.27
N GLU A 48 -7.99 -6.21 1.26
CA GLU A 48 -9.42 -5.90 1.10
C GLU A 48 -9.64 -4.43 0.74
N PHE A 49 -8.95 -3.53 1.43
CA PHE A 49 -9.09 -2.11 1.16
C PHE A 49 -8.62 -1.75 -0.24
N LEU A 50 -7.41 -2.19 -0.62
CA LEU A 50 -6.83 -1.83 -1.91
C LEU A 50 -7.62 -2.44 -3.08
N MET A 51 -8.05 -3.69 -2.94
CA MET A 51 -8.82 -4.34 -4.01
C MET A 51 -10.21 -3.75 -4.16
N SER A 52 -10.90 -3.49 -3.06
CA SER A 52 -12.25 -2.93 -3.14
C SER A 52 -12.25 -1.48 -3.62
N ARG A 53 -11.19 -0.73 -3.32
CA ARG A 53 -11.13 0.70 -3.63
C ARG A 53 -10.48 0.99 -4.97
N TYR A 54 -9.40 0.29 -5.28
CA TYR A 54 -8.57 0.60 -6.46
C TYR A 54 -8.54 -0.52 -7.49
N ASN A 55 -9.11 -1.66 -7.18
CA ASN A 55 -9.22 -2.84 -8.05
C ASN A 55 -7.89 -3.54 -8.37
N ALA A 56 -6.77 -2.98 -7.97
CA ALA A 56 -5.44 -3.56 -8.21
C ALA A 56 -4.40 -2.91 -7.33
N TYR A 57 -3.37 -3.65 -7.02
CA TYR A 57 -2.17 -3.12 -6.38
C TYR A 57 -1.03 -4.12 -6.57
N THR A 58 0.19 -3.65 -6.34
CA THR A 58 1.38 -4.49 -6.42
C THR A 58 2.05 -4.54 -5.06
N GLN A 59 2.39 -5.74 -4.63
CA GLN A 59 3.15 -5.95 -3.41
C GLN A 59 4.49 -6.58 -3.78
N THR A 60 5.58 -6.04 -3.21
CA THR A 60 6.88 -6.65 -3.36
C THR A 60 7.00 -7.76 -2.31
N PRO A 61 7.08 -9.05 -2.73
CA PRO A 61 7.10 -10.16 -1.77
C PRO A 61 8.40 -10.26 -0.98
N THR A 62 9.50 -9.74 -1.52
CA THR A 62 10.78 -9.71 -0.82
C THR A 62 10.80 -8.50 0.10
N PRO A 63 11.00 -8.68 1.42
CA PRO A 63 11.06 -7.56 2.33
C PRO A 63 12.18 -6.60 1.98
N VAL A 64 11.93 -5.31 2.20
CA VAL A 64 12.93 -4.26 2.01
C VAL A 64 13.35 -3.73 3.37
N ARG A 65 14.59 -3.24 3.47
CA ARG A 65 15.11 -2.69 4.71
C ARG A 65 15.18 -1.18 4.60
N GLY A 66 14.45 -0.50 5.46
CA GLY A 66 14.50 0.95 5.56
C GLY A 66 15.37 1.40 6.71
N TYR A 67 16.06 2.50 6.53
CA TYR A 67 16.93 3.09 7.55
C TYR A 67 16.48 4.52 7.81
N TRP A 68 16.52 4.92 9.06
CA TRP A 68 16.24 6.30 9.44
C TRP A 68 17.07 6.69 10.65
N GLN A 69 17.35 7.98 10.76
CA GLN A 69 18.21 8.52 11.82
C GLN A 69 17.38 9.43 12.73
N ALA A 70 17.47 9.18 14.03
CA ALA A 70 16.85 10.02 15.04
C ALA A 70 17.64 11.32 15.22
N PRO A 71 17.04 12.37 15.83
CA PRO A 71 17.72 13.63 16.05
C PRO A 71 19.02 13.52 16.86
N ASP A 72 19.14 12.51 17.71
CA ASP A 72 20.36 12.26 18.50
C ASP A 72 21.45 11.55 17.72
N GLY A 73 21.22 11.23 16.45
CA GLY A 73 22.18 10.55 15.60
C GLY A 73 22.05 9.03 15.59
N GLU A 74 21.19 8.44 16.43
CA GLU A 74 20.98 7.01 16.44
C GLU A 74 20.29 6.56 15.16
N VAL A 75 20.83 5.49 14.54
CA VAL A 75 20.28 4.95 13.28
C VAL A 75 19.43 3.73 13.61
N PHE A 76 18.22 3.75 13.12
CA PHE A 76 17.29 2.63 13.22
C PHE A 76 17.07 2.01 11.85
N HIS A 77 16.69 0.74 11.83
CA HIS A 77 16.31 0.08 10.60
C HIS A 77 15.10 -0.81 10.86
N ASP A 78 14.33 -1.03 9.81
CA ASP A 78 13.15 -1.88 9.88
C ASP A 78 13.05 -2.72 8.61
N VAL A 79 12.54 -3.93 8.76
CA VAL A 79 12.24 -4.79 7.63
C VAL A 79 10.78 -4.58 7.26
N MET A 80 10.54 -4.14 6.04
CA MET A 80 9.21 -3.74 5.60
C MET A 80 8.82 -4.44 4.32
N GLU A 81 7.51 -4.49 4.06
CA GLU A 81 7.00 -4.87 2.75
C GLU A 81 6.52 -3.61 2.04
N ARG A 82 6.74 -3.59 0.73
CA ARG A 82 6.42 -2.45 -0.13
C ARG A 82 5.11 -2.72 -0.86
N PHE A 83 4.21 -1.76 -0.77
CA PHE A 83 2.94 -1.78 -1.48
C PHE A 83 2.89 -0.62 -2.45
N GLU A 84 2.36 -0.88 -3.64
CA GLU A 84 2.24 0.12 -4.68
C GLU A 84 0.84 0.09 -5.25
N VAL A 85 0.21 1.25 -5.32
CA VAL A 85 -1.12 1.40 -5.88
C VAL A 85 -1.16 2.66 -6.74
N SER A 86 -1.96 2.62 -7.81
CA SER A 86 -2.07 3.75 -8.73
C SER A 86 -3.52 4.21 -8.84
N PHE A 87 -3.70 5.51 -8.89
CA PHE A 87 -5.02 6.12 -9.06
C PHE A 87 -4.84 7.56 -9.53
N GLY A 88 -5.94 8.18 -10.00
CA GLY A 88 -5.86 9.45 -10.69
C GLY A 88 -6.37 10.67 -9.94
N SER A 89 -6.95 10.53 -8.73
CA SER A 89 -7.59 11.67 -8.08
C SER A 89 -7.05 11.93 -6.68
N GLU A 90 -7.07 13.20 -6.26
CA GLU A 90 -6.68 13.60 -4.91
C GLU A 90 -7.60 13.02 -3.84
N SER A 91 -8.89 12.89 -4.12
CA SER A 91 -9.83 12.31 -3.17
C SER A 91 -9.51 10.85 -2.87
N GLU A 92 -9.03 10.11 -3.87
CA GLU A 92 -8.60 8.73 -3.67
C GLU A 92 -7.29 8.68 -2.86
N PHE A 93 -6.41 9.64 -3.05
CA PHE A 93 -5.21 9.74 -2.23
C PHE A 93 -5.57 10.02 -0.77
N ASP A 94 -6.50 10.94 -0.52
CA ASP A 94 -6.95 11.25 0.84
C ASP A 94 -7.53 10.03 1.54
N ARG A 95 -8.27 9.20 0.82
CA ARG A 95 -8.82 7.95 1.36
C ARG A 95 -7.73 6.96 1.74
N LEU A 96 -6.70 6.87 0.93
CA LEU A 96 -5.56 6.02 1.24
C LEU A 96 -4.86 6.53 2.50
N ILE A 97 -4.64 7.83 2.61
CA ILE A 97 -4.01 8.42 3.79
C ILE A 97 -4.84 8.16 5.06
N ASP A 98 -6.15 8.30 4.98
CA ASP A 98 -7.04 8.01 6.10
C ASP A 98 -6.94 6.54 6.54
N PHE A 99 -6.92 5.64 5.57
CA PHE A 99 -6.74 4.21 5.85
C PHE A 99 -5.39 3.94 6.51
N LEU A 100 -4.31 4.52 5.95
CA LEU A 100 -2.97 4.31 6.48
C LEU A 100 -2.80 4.93 7.87
N ALA A 101 -3.47 6.03 8.17
CA ALA A 101 -3.45 6.62 9.50
C ALA A 101 -4.10 5.67 10.53
N GLN A 102 -5.22 5.07 10.18
CA GLN A 102 -5.86 4.06 11.04
C GLN A 102 -4.99 2.82 11.19
N LEU A 103 -4.36 2.40 10.11
CA LEU A 103 -3.44 1.26 10.13
C LEU A 103 -2.23 1.54 11.01
N CYS A 104 -1.69 2.74 10.94
CA CYS A 104 -0.57 3.18 11.76
C CYS A 104 -0.88 3.04 13.26
N ASP A 105 -2.05 3.49 13.67
CA ASP A 105 -2.52 3.36 15.06
C ASP A 105 -2.70 1.89 15.43
N ARG A 106 -3.33 1.12 14.57
CA ARG A 106 -3.59 -0.30 14.78
C ARG A 106 -2.31 -1.10 14.96
N LEU A 107 -1.27 -0.75 14.21
CA LEU A 107 0.02 -1.43 14.27
C LEU A 107 0.94 -0.89 15.37
N ASP A 108 0.48 0.12 16.08
CA ASP A 108 1.27 0.78 17.12
C ASP A 108 2.61 1.30 16.56
N GLU A 109 2.51 1.95 15.39
CA GLU A 109 3.64 2.57 14.72
C GLU A 109 3.62 4.08 14.92
N GLN A 110 4.77 4.71 14.92
CA GLN A 110 4.87 6.17 14.99
C GLN A 110 4.54 6.80 13.64
N ALA A 111 4.85 6.12 12.55
CA ALA A 111 4.63 6.62 11.19
C ALA A 111 4.57 5.49 10.18
N ILE A 112 3.81 5.71 9.12
CA ILE A 112 3.88 4.93 7.89
C ILE A 112 4.28 5.91 6.81
N TYR A 113 5.34 5.59 6.08
CA TYR A 113 5.88 6.47 5.06
C TYR A 113 5.24 6.21 3.71
N VAL A 114 4.87 7.29 3.03
CA VAL A 114 4.18 7.27 1.76
C VAL A 114 4.94 8.15 0.77
N THR A 115 5.14 7.63 -0.42
CA THR A 115 5.73 8.41 -1.52
C THR A 115 4.79 8.33 -2.72
N ARG A 116 4.53 9.45 -3.35
CA ARG A 116 3.78 9.46 -4.61
C ARG A 116 4.54 10.19 -5.71
N GLY A 117 4.48 9.61 -6.89
CA GLY A 117 5.15 10.14 -8.05
C GLY A 117 4.27 10.97 -8.94
#